data_035846e13423ec082cfaed8abe85997c
#
_entry.id   035846e13423ec082cfaed8abe85997c
#
_cell.length_a   1.000
_cell.length_b   1.000
_cell.length_c   1.000
_cell.angle_alpha   90.00
_cell.angle_beta   90.00
_cell.angle_gamma   90.00
#
_symmetry.space_group_name_H-M   'P 1'
#
loop_
_entity.id
_entity.type
_entity.pdbx_description
1 polymer ?
#
loop_
_entity_poly.entity_id
_entity_poly.type
_entity_poly.pdbx_seq_one_letter_code
_entity_poly.pdbx_strand_id
1 'polypeptide(L)'
;MALTLSAKLSWLLVSGGVLCAGQSERAIAMQWADYYAALYRVPPDLVHAIIEVESAWQRRAISKKGAAGLMQLMPATAVTFGVTNRFEIEQNIRGGVAYLARLLKRFDGDLRLVTAAYVAGEKRILSAGLRYSNAEVFAYVSEVARLYQRNRKRRTLMAPAVQTALKGGSSP
;
A
#
# COMPACT_ATOMS: atom_id res chain seq x y z
N MET A 1 39.43 14.41 37.53
CA MET A 1 39.01 13.01 37.36
C MET A 1 37.70 13.02 36.66
N ALA A 2 37.70 12.73 35.36
CA ALA A 2 36.53 12.71 34.50
C ALA A 2 36.24 11.26 34.14
N LEU A 3 35.07 10.76 34.55
CA LEU A 3 34.57 9.43 34.18
C LEU A 3 33.64 9.60 33.00
N THR A 4 34.13 9.27 31.83
CA THR A 4 33.35 9.16 30.58
C THR A 4 32.53 7.88 30.61
N LEU A 5 31.22 8.01 30.70
CA LEU A 5 30.29 6.90 30.52
C LEU A 5 30.06 6.65 29.02
N SER A 6 30.86 5.72 28.48
CA SER A 6 30.73 5.23 27.11
C SER A 6 29.57 4.25 27.06
N ALA A 7 28.38 4.72 26.63
CA ALA A 7 27.25 3.85 26.33
C ALA A 7 27.60 3.05 25.06
N LYS A 8 28.10 1.83 25.25
CA LYS A 8 28.18 0.83 24.18
C LYS A 8 26.77 0.39 23.79
N LEU A 9 26.24 1.03 22.75
CA LEU A 9 25.11 0.48 22.02
C LEU A 9 25.61 -0.80 21.33
N SER A 10 25.44 -1.94 21.98
CA SER A 10 25.62 -3.24 21.35
C SER A 10 24.45 -3.41 20.36
N TRP A 11 24.69 -3.02 19.12
CA TRP A 11 23.92 -3.51 18.01
C TRP A 11 24.17 -5.01 17.94
N LEU A 12 23.23 -5.79 18.44
CA LEU A 12 23.08 -7.18 18.07
C LEU A 12 22.92 -7.22 16.55
N LEU A 13 24.04 -7.42 15.86
CA LEU A 13 24.06 -8.00 14.54
C LEU A 13 23.53 -9.42 14.70
N VAL A 14 22.21 -9.55 14.79
CA VAL A 14 21.54 -10.80 14.48
C VAL A 14 21.84 -11.06 13.02
N SER A 15 22.78 -11.95 12.83
CA SER A 15 23.21 -12.56 11.58
C SER A 15 22.06 -12.59 10.55
N GLY A 16 22.07 -11.60 9.66
CA GLY A 16 21.15 -11.45 8.55
C GLY A 16 21.44 -12.43 7.41
N GLY A 17 21.53 -13.72 7.71
CA GLY A 17 21.93 -14.74 6.75
C GLY A 17 20.93 -15.85 6.51
N VAL A 18 19.82 -15.94 7.23
CA VAL A 18 18.93 -17.13 7.14
C VAL A 18 17.45 -16.80 6.83
N LEU A 19 17.04 -15.55 6.71
CA LEU A 19 15.61 -15.20 6.54
C LEU A 19 15.17 -14.88 5.11
N CYS A 20 16.03 -14.98 4.10
CA CYS A 20 15.64 -14.69 2.71
C CYS A 20 15.28 -15.91 1.86
N ALA A 21 15.38 -17.11 2.36
CA ALA A 21 14.99 -18.32 1.63
C ALA A 21 13.56 -18.72 2.00
N GLY A 22 12.53 -18.04 1.44
CA GLY A 22 11.17 -18.52 1.60
C GLY A 22 10.03 -17.51 1.66
N GLN A 23 10.28 -16.21 1.71
CA GLN A 23 9.17 -15.26 1.61
C GLN A 23 8.69 -15.16 0.16
N SER A 24 7.38 -15.40 -0.07
CA SER A 24 6.80 -15.20 -1.40
C SER A 24 6.87 -13.72 -1.80
N GLU A 25 7.00 -13.44 -3.11
CA GLU A 25 6.95 -12.04 -3.62
C GLU A 25 5.74 -11.28 -3.10
N ARG A 26 4.62 -11.98 -2.90
CA ARG A 26 3.41 -11.41 -2.31
C ARG A 26 3.62 -10.97 -0.85
N ALA A 27 4.31 -11.78 -0.04
CA ALA A 27 4.59 -11.41 1.36
C ALA A 27 5.47 -10.17 1.45
N ILE A 28 6.51 -10.09 0.61
CA ILE A 28 7.38 -8.91 0.50
C ILE A 28 6.57 -7.67 0.06
N ALA A 29 5.70 -7.83 -0.93
CA ALA A 29 4.84 -6.75 -1.39
C ALA A 29 3.86 -6.26 -0.31
N MET A 30 3.29 -7.16 0.49
CA MET A 30 2.42 -6.80 1.61
C MET A 30 3.16 -6.00 2.68
N GLN A 31 4.39 -6.37 3.01
CA GLN A 31 5.22 -5.62 3.97
C GLN A 31 5.50 -4.19 3.48
N TRP A 32 5.87 -4.02 2.21
CA TRP A 32 6.08 -2.69 1.63
C TRP A 32 4.78 -1.88 1.54
N ALA A 33 3.66 -2.54 1.23
CA ALA A 33 2.35 -1.88 1.21
C ALA A 33 1.97 -1.34 2.60
N ASP A 34 2.14 -2.14 3.67
CA ASP A 34 1.87 -1.71 5.04
C ASP A 34 2.83 -0.61 5.50
N TYR A 35 4.12 -0.73 5.17
CA TYR A 35 5.13 0.27 5.49
C TYR A 35 4.80 1.65 4.87
N TYR A 36 4.57 1.70 3.54
CA TYR A 36 4.26 2.96 2.87
C TYR A 36 2.86 3.48 3.17
N ALA A 37 1.90 2.61 3.44
CA ALA A 37 0.59 3.02 3.94
C ALA A 37 0.71 3.79 5.26
N ALA A 38 1.50 3.29 6.20
CA ALA A 38 1.78 3.98 7.47
C ALA A 38 2.54 5.30 7.24
N LEU A 39 3.60 5.27 6.44
CA LEU A 39 4.46 6.43 6.17
C LEU A 39 3.69 7.60 5.53
N TYR A 40 2.84 7.31 4.55
CA TYR A 40 2.05 8.32 3.84
C TYR A 40 0.64 8.53 4.42
N ARG A 41 0.30 7.88 5.55
CA ARG A 41 -1.00 7.97 6.22
C ARG A 41 -2.18 7.59 5.31
N VAL A 42 -1.98 6.58 4.49
CA VAL A 42 -3.02 5.96 3.66
C VAL A 42 -3.58 4.76 4.41
N PRO A 43 -4.91 4.53 4.42
CA PRO A 43 -5.45 3.31 5.03
C PRO A 43 -4.84 2.05 4.39
N PRO A 44 -4.16 1.17 5.13
CA PRO A 44 -3.47 0.01 4.54
C PRO A 44 -4.46 -0.95 3.86
N ASP A 45 -5.68 -1.07 4.38
CA ASP A 45 -6.73 -1.89 3.77
C ASP A 45 -7.14 -1.37 2.38
N LEU A 46 -7.03 -0.05 2.14
CA LEU A 46 -7.25 0.56 0.82
C LEU A 46 -6.11 0.22 -0.13
N VAL A 47 -4.86 0.33 0.32
CA VAL A 47 -3.68 -0.04 -0.50
C VAL A 47 -3.78 -1.50 -0.95
N HIS A 48 -4.08 -2.42 -0.03
CA HIS A 48 -4.24 -3.83 -0.33
C HIS A 48 -5.40 -4.08 -1.31
N ALA A 49 -6.53 -3.37 -1.15
CA ALA A 49 -7.67 -3.49 -2.05
C ALA A 49 -7.31 -3.04 -3.47
N ILE A 50 -6.59 -1.94 -3.61
CA ILE A 50 -6.13 -1.44 -4.92
C ILE A 50 -5.15 -2.40 -5.56
N ILE A 51 -4.12 -2.89 -4.85
CA ILE A 51 -3.17 -3.86 -5.42
C ILE A 51 -3.88 -5.14 -5.88
N GLU A 52 -4.86 -5.62 -5.12
CA GLU A 52 -5.66 -6.79 -5.50
C GLU A 52 -6.42 -6.56 -6.81
N VAL A 53 -7.07 -5.39 -6.98
CA VAL A 53 -7.82 -5.08 -8.21
C VAL A 53 -6.88 -4.82 -9.39
N GLU A 54 -5.77 -4.12 -9.17
CA GLU A 54 -4.87 -3.71 -10.25
C GLU A 54 -4.06 -4.86 -10.84
N SER A 55 -3.59 -5.78 -10.00
CA SER A 55 -2.65 -6.81 -10.44
C SER A 55 -2.87 -8.19 -9.86
N ALA A 56 -3.83 -8.36 -8.92
CA ALA A 56 -3.93 -9.56 -8.09
C ALA A 56 -2.57 -9.95 -7.45
N TRP A 57 -1.79 -8.93 -7.05
CA TRP A 57 -0.43 -9.06 -6.49
C TRP A 57 0.63 -9.58 -7.47
N GLN A 58 0.39 -9.51 -8.77
CA GLN A 58 1.35 -9.90 -9.80
C GLN A 58 2.28 -8.75 -10.14
N ARG A 59 3.53 -8.78 -9.66
CA ARG A 59 4.48 -7.66 -9.85
C ARG A 59 4.81 -7.37 -11.31
N ARG A 60 4.67 -8.35 -12.20
CA ARG A 60 4.96 -8.21 -13.66
C ARG A 60 3.72 -7.96 -14.50
N ALA A 61 2.56 -7.64 -13.87
CA ALA A 61 1.36 -7.31 -14.60
C ALA A 61 1.57 -6.09 -15.52
N ILE A 62 1.05 -6.18 -16.74
CA ILE A 62 1.05 -5.09 -17.74
C ILE A 62 -0.33 -5.02 -18.36
N SER A 63 -0.93 -3.84 -18.34
CA SER A 63 -2.22 -3.59 -19.01
C SER A 63 -2.02 -3.26 -20.49
N LYS A 64 -3.08 -3.42 -21.29
CA LYS A 64 -3.10 -3.02 -22.70
C LYS A 64 -2.80 -1.53 -22.91
N LYS A 65 -3.03 -0.69 -21.91
CA LYS A 65 -2.77 0.76 -21.93
C LYS A 65 -1.37 1.13 -21.43
N GLY A 66 -0.52 0.14 -21.10
CA GLY A 66 0.85 0.36 -20.64
C GLY A 66 1.02 0.66 -19.16
N ALA A 67 0.00 0.48 -18.34
CA ALA A 67 0.14 0.47 -16.89
C ALA A 67 0.94 -0.77 -16.45
N ALA A 68 1.78 -0.67 -15.41
CA ALA A 68 2.68 -1.75 -15.05
C ALA A 68 2.89 -1.90 -13.53
N GLY A 69 3.11 -3.15 -13.10
CA GLY A 69 3.47 -3.53 -11.74
C GLY A 69 2.28 -3.70 -10.82
N LEU A 70 2.56 -3.85 -9.52
CA LEU A 70 1.59 -4.17 -8.47
C LEU A 70 0.43 -3.17 -8.40
N MET A 71 0.73 -1.88 -8.50
CA MET A 71 -0.25 -0.79 -8.44
C MET A 71 -0.54 -0.18 -9.82
N GLN A 72 -0.19 -0.87 -10.91
CA GLN A 72 -0.48 -0.52 -12.30
C GLN A 72 -0.19 0.95 -12.63
N LEU A 73 1.04 1.38 -12.36
CA LEU A 73 1.43 2.77 -12.63
C LEU A 73 1.60 3.02 -14.12
N MET A 74 0.93 4.07 -14.62
CA MET A 74 1.20 4.62 -15.95
C MET A 74 2.60 5.26 -15.99
N PRO A 75 3.29 5.30 -17.17
CA PRO A 75 4.62 5.90 -17.29
C PRO A 75 4.72 7.31 -16.70
N ALA A 76 3.77 8.18 -17.03
CA ALA A 76 3.75 9.57 -16.54
C ALA A 76 3.59 9.63 -15.00
N THR A 77 2.76 8.77 -14.42
CA THR A 77 2.60 8.68 -12.95
C THR A 77 3.90 8.17 -12.32
N ALA A 78 4.52 7.15 -12.88
CA ALA A 78 5.80 6.63 -12.41
C ALA A 78 6.88 7.72 -12.34
N VAL A 79 7.04 8.50 -13.41
CA VAL A 79 7.98 9.65 -13.46
C VAL A 79 7.65 10.65 -12.37
N THR A 80 6.37 11.04 -12.22
CA THR A 80 5.93 12.03 -11.22
C THR A 80 6.29 11.63 -9.80
N PHE A 81 6.25 10.33 -9.49
CA PHE A 81 6.53 9.80 -8.15
C PHE A 81 7.91 9.14 -8.01
N GLY A 82 8.85 9.40 -8.93
CA GLY A 82 10.23 8.95 -8.85
C GLY A 82 10.39 7.44 -8.93
N VAL A 83 9.54 6.77 -9.71
CA VAL A 83 9.61 5.32 -9.97
C VAL A 83 10.37 5.11 -11.28
N THR A 84 11.58 4.57 -11.19
CA THR A 84 12.45 4.28 -12.34
C THR A 84 12.21 2.89 -12.90
N ASN A 85 11.85 1.93 -12.05
CA ASN A 85 11.49 0.57 -12.44
C ASN A 85 10.11 0.19 -11.88
N ARG A 86 9.10 0.18 -12.75
CA ARG A 86 7.71 -0.15 -12.36
C ARG A 86 7.49 -1.62 -11.98
N PHE A 87 8.45 -2.51 -12.23
CA PHE A 87 8.39 -3.92 -11.85
C PHE A 87 9.16 -4.21 -10.54
N GLU A 88 9.86 -3.23 -10.01
CA GLU A 88 10.50 -3.35 -8.72
C GLU A 88 9.44 -3.12 -7.62
N ILE A 89 9.35 -4.07 -6.68
CA ILE A 89 8.23 -4.15 -5.71
C ILE A 89 8.15 -2.88 -4.87
N GLU A 90 9.28 -2.50 -4.26
CA GLU A 90 9.34 -1.34 -3.38
C GLU A 90 8.99 -0.05 -4.11
N GLN A 91 9.63 0.21 -5.26
CA GLN A 91 9.42 1.46 -6.02
C GLN A 91 7.98 1.59 -6.51
N ASN A 92 7.39 0.50 -7.02
CA ASN A 92 6.03 0.50 -7.53
C ASN A 92 5.02 0.81 -6.41
N ILE A 93 5.16 0.16 -5.27
CA ILE A 93 4.28 0.37 -4.11
C ILE A 93 4.49 1.78 -3.54
N ARG A 94 5.74 2.22 -3.33
CA ARG A 94 6.05 3.57 -2.85
C ARG A 94 5.40 4.64 -3.73
N GLY A 95 5.58 4.55 -5.04
CA GLY A 95 5.02 5.51 -5.99
C GLY A 95 3.49 5.48 -6.03
N GLY A 96 2.89 4.29 -6.01
CA GLY A 96 1.43 4.11 -6.02
C GLY A 96 0.78 4.60 -4.73
N VAL A 97 1.37 4.32 -3.56
CA VAL A 97 0.85 4.81 -2.28
C VAL A 97 1.04 6.32 -2.14
N ALA A 98 2.15 6.89 -2.62
CA ALA A 98 2.34 8.33 -2.67
C ALA A 98 1.29 9.02 -3.57
N TYR A 99 0.94 8.40 -4.70
CA TYR A 99 -0.16 8.88 -5.55
C TYR A 99 -1.51 8.81 -4.83
N LEU A 100 -1.81 7.73 -4.13
CA LEU A 100 -3.03 7.62 -3.31
C LEU A 100 -3.09 8.68 -2.21
N ALA A 101 -1.99 8.94 -1.51
CA ALA A 101 -1.91 9.98 -0.50
C ALA A 101 -2.23 11.36 -1.08
N ARG A 102 -1.71 11.66 -2.27
CA ARG A 102 -2.04 12.90 -3.00
C ARG A 102 -3.53 12.97 -3.32
N LEU A 103 -4.14 11.88 -3.81
CA LEU A 103 -5.56 11.85 -4.14
C LEU A 103 -6.43 11.98 -2.88
N LEU A 104 -6.07 11.32 -1.77
CA LEU A 104 -6.76 11.47 -0.49
C LEU A 104 -6.79 12.93 -0.03
N LYS A 105 -5.66 13.62 -0.12
CA LYS A 105 -5.59 15.05 0.19
C LYS A 105 -6.43 15.90 -0.79
N ARG A 106 -6.42 15.52 -2.08
CA ARG A 106 -7.10 16.28 -3.14
C ARG A 106 -8.62 16.20 -3.08
N PHE A 107 -9.14 15.08 -2.59
CA PHE A 107 -10.57 14.80 -2.51
C PHE A 107 -11.08 14.70 -1.06
N ASP A 108 -10.40 15.33 -0.11
CA ASP A 108 -10.78 15.41 1.30
C ASP A 108 -11.15 14.06 1.92
N GLY A 109 -10.47 12.98 1.49
CA GLY A 109 -10.69 11.64 1.97
C GLY A 109 -11.94 10.93 1.43
N ASP A 110 -12.69 11.50 0.48
CA ASP A 110 -13.80 10.79 -0.18
C ASP A 110 -13.25 9.64 -1.02
N LEU A 111 -13.32 8.41 -0.47
CA LEU A 111 -12.76 7.22 -1.10
C LEU A 111 -13.39 6.89 -2.45
N ARG A 112 -14.62 7.30 -2.72
CA ARG A 112 -15.27 7.11 -4.03
C ARG A 112 -14.57 7.95 -5.09
N LEU A 113 -14.31 9.22 -4.79
CA LEU A 113 -13.60 10.13 -5.69
C LEU A 113 -12.13 9.77 -5.81
N VAL A 114 -11.49 9.37 -4.70
CA VAL A 114 -10.09 8.90 -4.69
C VAL A 114 -9.90 7.70 -5.60
N THR A 115 -10.72 6.67 -5.46
CA THR A 115 -10.62 5.44 -6.27
C THR A 115 -11.00 5.69 -7.72
N ALA A 116 -12.02 6.50 -7.98
CA ALA A 116 -12.37 6.92 -9.34
C ALA A 116 -11.22 7.71 -10.00
N ALA A 117 -10.59 8.63 -9.27
CA ALA A 117 -9.46 9.42 -9.77
C ALA A 117 -8.21 8.56 -10.01
N TYR A 118 -8.00 7.53 -9.21
CA TYR A 118 -6.90 6.59 -9.40
C TYR A 118 -6.97 5.91 -10.78
N VAL A 119 -8.13 5.37 -11.14
CA VAL A 119 -8.32 4.62 -12.40
C VAL A 119 -8.62 5.53 -13.59
N ALA A 120 -9.39 6.60 -13.42
CA ALA A 120 -9.82 7.48 -14.52
C ALA A 120 -8.92 8.70 -14.74
N GLY A 121 -8.07 9.02 -13.77
CA GLY A 121 -7.20 10.19 -13.75
C GLY A 121 -7.80 11.38 -12.97
N GLU A 122 -6.94 12.01 -12.16
CA GLU A 122 -7.28 13.11 -11.26
C GLU A 122 -8.04 14.26 -11.95
N LYS A 123 -7.54 14.75 -13.08
CA LYS A 123 -8.14 15.89 -13.79
C LYS A 123 -9.58 15.64 -14.21
N ARG A 124 -9.88 14.42 -14.64
CA ARG A 124 -11.22 14.03 -15.11
C ARG A 124 -12.22 14.03 -13.97
N ILE A 125 -11.82 13.50 -12.82
CA ILE A 125 -12.70 13.47 -11.64
C ILE A 125 -12.83 14.86 -11.00
N LEU A 126 -11.79 15.67 -11.00
CA LEU A 126 -11.89 17.07 -10.54
C LEU A 126 -12.92 17.88 -11.31
N SER A 127 -13.02 17.69 -12.63
CA SER A 127 -13.97 18.44 -13.46
C SER A 127 -15.42 17.92 -13.35
N ALA A 128 -15.63 16.64 -13.12
CA ALA A 128 -16.95 16.01 -13.14
C ALA A 128 -17.49 15.64 -11.74
N GLY A 129 -16.61 15.40 -10.77
CA GLY A 129 -16.97 14.93 -9.43
C GLY A 129 -17.77 13.63 -9.46
N LEU A 130 -18.74 13.52 -8.58
CA LEU A 130 -19.65 12.36 -8.51
C LEU A 130 -20.58 12.23 -9.73
N ARG A 131 -20.66 13.24 -10.60
CA ARG A 131 -21.41 13.18 -11.88
C ARG A 131 -20.65 12.41 -12.96
N TYR A 132 -19.40 12.04 -12.73
CA TYR A 132 -18.63 11.24 -13.68
C TYR A 132 -19.28 9.86 -13.83
N SER A 133 -19.83 9.60 -15.01
CA SER A 133 -20.51 8.35 -15.33
C SER A 133 -19.70 7.54 -16.33
N ASN A 134 -19.19 6.40 -15.86
CA ASN A 134 -18.48 5.42 -16.69
C ASN A 134 -18.62 4.04 -16.03
N ALA A 135 -19.16 3.07 -16.73
CA ALA A 135 -19.46 1.74 -16.19
C ALA A 135 -18.19 1.01 -15.68
N GLU A 136 -17.06 1.12 -16.38
CA GLU A 136 -15.81 0.49 -15.97
C GLU A 136 -15.28 1.12 -14.68
N VAL A 137 -15.33 2.46 -14.57
CA VAL A 137 -14.93 3.17 -13.36
C VAL A 137 -15.83 2.85 -12.20
N PHE A 138 -17.15 2.76 -12.42
CA PHE A 138 -18.10 2.36 -11.39
C PHE A 138 -17.83 0.94 -10.88
N ALA A 139 -17.60 -0.01 -11.78
CA ALA A 139 -17.25 -1.39 -11.42
C ALA A 139 -15.93 -1.44 -10.60
N TYR A 140 -14.92 -0.69 -11.02
CA TYR A 140 -13.65 -0.58 -10.29
C TYR A 140 -13.85 -0.03 -8.87
N VAL A 141 -14.53 1.10 -8.73
CA VAL A 141 -14.82 1.73 -7.43
C VAL A 141 -15.58 0.78 -6.51
N SER A 142 -16.59 0.08 -7.04
CA SER A 142 -17.39 -0.88 -6.30
C SER A 142 -16.57 -2.07 -5.81
N GLU A 143 -15.67 -2.59 -6.64
CA GLU A 143 -14.81 -3.71 -6.28
C GLU A 143 -13.75 -3.31 -5.24
N VAL A 144 -13.10 -2.14 -5.39
CA VAL A 144 -12.19 -1.62 -4.38
C VAL A 144 -12.91 -1.42 -3.04
N ALA A 145 -14.12 -0.85 -3.06
CA ALA A 145 -14.91 -0.65 -1.84
C ALA A 145 -15.25 -1.98 -1.14
N ARG A 146 -15.67 -3.00 -1.91
CA ARG A 146 -15.95 -4.35 -1.40
C ARG A 146 -14.71 -4.99 -0.74
N LEU A 147 -13.55 -4.91 -1.39
CA LEU A 147 -12.30 -5.45 -0.88
C LEU A 147 -11.80 -4.67 0.35
N TYR A 148 -11.90 -3.36 0.32
CA TYR A 148 -11.56 -2.50 1.44
C TYR A 148 -12.36 -2.86 2.70
N GLN A 149 -13.68 -3.02 2.61
CA GLN A 149 -14.52 -3.42 3.72
C GLN A 149 -14.16 -4.82 4.23
N ARG A 150 -13.90 -5.77 3.33
CA ARG A 150 -13.45 -7.13 3.68
C ARG A 150 -12.12 -7.08 4.46
N ASN A 151 -11.15 -6.31 4.00
CA ASN A 151 -9.84 -6.21 4.63
C ASN A 151 -9.95 -5.58 6.03
N ARG A 152 -10.72 -4.50 6.18
CA ARG A 152 -10.99 -3.88 7.48
C ARG A 152 -11.61 -4.85 8.47
N LYS A 153 -12.64 -5.58 8.06
CA LYS A 153 -13.29 -6.57 8.91
C LYS A 153 -12.31 -7.66 9.39
N ARG A 154 -11.47 -8.17 8.48
CA ARG A 154 -10.43 -9.14 8.83
C ARG A 154 -9.42 -8.58 9.83
N ARG A 155 -8.95 -7.36 9.63
CA ARG A 155 -7.99 -6.69 10.53
C ARG A 155 -8.59 -6.51 11.92
N THR A 156 -9.84 -6.08 12.03
CA THR A 156 -10.55 -5.92 13.31
C THR A 156 -10.70 -7.24 14.05
N LEU A 157 -10.99 -8.33 13.34
CA LEU A 157 -11.14 -9.65 13.96
C LEU A 157 -9.79 -10.25 14.43
N MET A 158 -8.67 -9.87 13.80
CA MET A 158 -7.34 -10.35 14.18
C MET A 158 -6.68 -9.53 15.30
N ALA A 159 -7.09 -8.28 15.49
CA ALA A 159 -6.51 -7.39 16.49
C ALA A 159 -6.59 -7.89 17.95
N PRO A 160 -7.67 -8.52 18.43
CA PRO A 160 -7.73 -9.04 19.81
C PRO A 160 -6.83 -10.24 20.07
N ALA A 161 -6.58 -11.09 19.07
CA ALA A 161 -5.76 -12.29 19.24
C ALA A 161 -4.28 -11.97 19.56
N VAL A 162 -3.76 -10.89 19.00
CA VAL A 162 -2.35 -10.45 19.20
C VAL A 162 -2.17 -9.88 20.61
N GLN A 163 -3.15 -9.14 21.14
CA GLN A 163 -3.08 -8.58 22.48
C GLN A 163 -3.16 -9.63 23.60
N THR A 164 -3.89 -10.72 23.37
CA THR A 164 -3.97 -11.85 24.32
C THR A 164 -2.68 -12.65 24.37
N ALA A 165 -2.02 -12.85 23.22
CA ALA A 165 -0.74 -13.54 23.13
C ALA A 165 0.40 -12.79 23.84
N LEU A 166 0.41 -11.46 23.79
CA LEU A 166 1.41 -10.61 24.47
C LEU A 166 1.21 -10.53 26.00
N LYS A 167 -0.01 -10.74 26.49
CA LYS A 167 -0.32 -10.73 27.94
C LYS A 167 -0.13 -12.09 28.62
N GLY A 168 -0.08 -13.18 27.88
CA GLY A 168 0.09 -14.54 28.41
C GLY A 168 1.54 -14.97 28.65
N GLY A 169 2.52 -14.13 28.37
CA GLY A 169 3.96 -14.45 28.47
C GLY A 169 4.67 -13.99 29.74
N SER A 170 3.96 -13.47 30.74
CA SER A 170 4.55 -13.09 32.03
C SER A 170 3.80 -13.78 33.17
N SER A 171 4.25 -14.96 33.49
CA SER A 171 4.05 -15.58 34.81
C SER A 171 5.40 -15.98 35.38
N PRO A 172 5.60 -15.80 36.69
CA PRO A 172 6.89 -15.78 37.37
C PRO A 172 7.56 -17.13 37.44
#